data_112a4f0950169cb3ed0049a05281819e
#
_entry.id   112a4f0950169cb3ed0049a05281819e
#
_cell.length_a   1.000
_cell.length_b   1.000
_cell.length_c   1.000
_cell.angle_alpha   90.00
_cell.angle_beta   90.00
_cell.angle_gamma   90.00
#
_symmetry.space_group_name_H-M   'P 1'
#
loop_
_entity.id
_entity.type
_entity.pdbx_description
1 polymer ?
#
loop_
_entity_poly.entity_id
_entity_poly.type
_entity_poly.pdbx_seq_one_letter_code
_entity_poly.pdbx_strand_id
1 'polypeptide(L)'
;MPRRLLMLFVLVFGWAEWEHWRSSRRGMGDRPGTAGTGEAVVVLGYRNGGSRANFVNRWRVRAAVRSQAPGRSRLVLCGGAVGGAEAEAVLLARYAREYGYRGSLVLETESRSTWENVVGAVPLIEDADRIKIVSNSLHAEKARHYLRKQRPDLAERLVPAADYRFGELLAVKPVLAVLGLQRLRRLRR
;
A
#
# COMPACT_ATOMS: atom_id res chain seq x y z
N MET A 1 -7.74 -31.08 18.53
CA MET A 1 -6.78 -30.07 19.02
C MET A 1 -7.12 -29.72 20.47
N PRO A 2 -6.16 -29.60 21.38
CA PRO A 2 -6.45 -29.18 22.75
C PRO A 2 -7.04 -27.76 22.74
N ARG A 3 -8.09 -27.51 23.51
CA ARG A 3 -8.82 -26.22 23.58
C ARG A 3 -7.88 -25.00 23.74
N ARG A 4 -6.78 -25.15 24.46
CA ARG A 4 -5.77 -24.10 24.68
C ARG A 4 -5.06 -23.65 23.39
N LEU A 5 -4.76 -24.58 22.48
CA LEU A 5 -4.13 -24.24 21.17
C LEU A 5 -5.10 -23.51 20.25
N LEU A 6 -6.37 -23.92 20.24
CA LEU A 6 -7.41 -23.22 19.48
C LEU A 6 -7.60 -21.78 20.00
N MET A 7 -7.65 -21.60 21.31
CA MET A 7 -7.79 -20.29 21.93
C MET A 7 -6.60 -19.38 21.62
N LEU A 8 -5.37 -19.89 21.71
CA LEU A 8 -4.16 -19.14 21.34
C LEU A 8 -4.18 -18.72 19.87
N PHE A 9 -4.59 -19.63 18.98
CA PHE A 9 -4.74 -19.32 17.54
C PHE A 9 -5.73 -18.17 17.34
N VAL A 10 -6.93 -18.25 17.93
CA VAL A 10 -7.95 -17.21 17.80
C VAL A 10 -7.44 -15.85 18.31
N LEU A 11 -6.73 -15.84 19.45
CA LEU A 11 -6.17 -14.59 20.01
C LEU A 11 -5.10 -13.99 19.10
N VAL A 12 -4.15 -14.77 18.61
CA VAL A 12 -3.06 -14.29 17.76
C VAL A 12 -3.59 -13.76 16.43
N PHE A 13 -4.48 -14.50 15.77
CA PHE A 13 -5.03 -14.10 14.48
C PHE A 13 -6.04 -12.96 14.62
N GLY A 14 -6.87 -12.96 15.68
CA GLY A 14 -7.77 -11.85 15.99
C GLY A 14 -7.01 -10.55 16.27
N TRP A 15 -5.92 -10.62 17.04
CA TRP A 15 -5.03 -9.48 17.25
C TRP A 15 -4.41 -8.99 15.95
N ALA A 16 -3.91 -9.90 15.10
CA ALA A 16 -3.30 -9.50 13.83
C ALA A 16 -4.33 -8.86 12.88
N GLU A 17 -5.54 -9.41 12.79
CA GLU A 17 -6.64 -8.82 12.02
C GLU A 17 -6.97 -7.41 12.52
N TRP A 18 -7.08 -7.24 13.85
CA TRP A 18 -7.33 -5.95 14.48
C TRP A 18 -6.25 -4.91 14.15
N GLU A 19 -4.96 -5.27 14.26
CA GLU A 19 -3.87 -4.35 13.95
C GLU A 19 -3.86 -3.95 12.47
N HIS A 20 -4.11 -4.88 11.54
CA HIS A 20 -4.22 -4.55 10.12
C HIS A 20 -5.43 -3.66 9.83
N TRP A 21 -6.60 -3.99 10.40
CA TRP A 21 -7.80 -3.17 10.26
C TRP A 21 -7.58 -1.75 10.80
N ARG A 22 -7.02 -1.63 11.98
CA ARG A 22 -6.72 -0.35 12.63
C ARG A 22 -5.70 0.46 11.83
N SER A 23 -4.62 -0.17 11.35
CA SER A 23 -3.62 0.46 10.50
C SER A 23 -4.20 0.94 9.17
N SER A 24 -5.13 0.21 8.57
CA SER A 24 -5.75 0.60 7.30
C SER A 24 -6.55 1.92 7.39
N ARG A 25 -6.89 2.36 8.60
CA ARG A 25 -7.65 3.59 8.90
C ARG A 25 -6.84 4.71 9.53
N ARG A 26 -5.57 4.48 9.88
CA ARG A 26 -4.73 5.48 10.54
C ARG A 26 -3.99 6.37 9.55
N GLY A 27 -3.73 7.60 9.97
CA GLY A 27 -2.96 8.57 9.20
C GLY A 27 -3.68 9.06 7.96
N MET A 28 -5.01 9.10 7.98
CA MET A 28 -5.82 9.72 6.93
C MET A 28 -5.77 11.24 7.06
N GLY A 29 -6.14 11.92 5.99
CA GLY A 29 -6.25 13.37 5.94
C GLY A 29 -7.61 13.86 6.46
N ASP A 30 -7.63 15.12 6.86
CA ASP A 30 -8.84 15.78 7.37
C ASP A 30 -9.58 16.56 6.27
N ARG A 31 -8.98 16.76 5.11
CA ARG A 31 -9.52 17.55 3.98
C ARG A 31 -9.45 16.80 2.64
N PRO A 32 -10.01 15.58 2.56
CA PRO A 32 -10.06 14.89 1.29
C PRO A 32 -10.99 15.64 0.32
N GLY A 33 -10.60 15.72 -0.94
CA GLY A 33 -11.48 16.21 -2.00
C GLY A 33 -12.76 15.37 -2.13
N THR A 34 -13.74 15.92 -2.82
CA THR A 34 -15.04 15.25 -3.04
C THR A 34 -14.87 13.94 -3.82
N ALA A 35 -15.69 12.96 -3.52
CA ALA A 35 -15.74 11.74 -4.31
C ALA A 35 -16.11 12.05 -5.77
N GLY A 36 -15.33 11.53 -6.73
CA GLY A 36 -15.53 11.78 -8.17
C GLY A 36 -14.62 12.86 -8.78
N THR A 37 -13.81 13.55 -7.97
CA THR A 37 -12.68 14.35 -8.43
C THR A 37 -11.44 13.47 -8.70
N GLY A 38 -10.34 14.04 -9.16
CA GLY A 38 -9.12 13.30 -9.50
C GLY A 38 -8.58 12.45 -8.34
N GLU A 39 -8.38 11.15 -8.56
CA GLU A 39 -7.88 10.23 -7.54
C GLU A 39 -6.56 9.57 -7.97
N ALA A 40 -5.58 9.55 -7.09
CA ALA A 40 -4.34 8.81 -7.26
C ALA A 40 -4.26 7.64 -6.26
N VAL A 41 -4.03 6.44 -6.78
CA VAL A 41 -3.79 5.24 -5.97
C VAL A 41 -2.33 4.85 -6.10
N VAL A 42 -1.53 5.20 -5.09
CA VAL A 42 -0.09 4.91 -5.01
C VAL A 42 0.13 3.48 -4.55
N VAL A 43 0.84 2.70 -5.35
CA VAL A 43 1.18 1.30 -5.08
C VAL A 43 2.67 1.20 -4.81
N LEU A 44 3.03 0.85 -3.58
CA LEU A 44 4.43 0.68 -3.22
C LEU A 44 4.96 -0.66 -3.73
N GLY A 45 6.08 -0.65 -4.44
CA GLY A 45 6.78 -1.85 -4.86
C GLY A 45 7.33 -2.67 -3.68
N TYR A 46 7.54 -3.93 -3.91
CA TYR A 46 8.22 -4.85 -3.00
C TYR A 46 9.31 -5.59 -3.75
N ARG A 47 10.49 -5.66 -3.15
CA ARG A 47 11.68 -6.30 -3.72
C ARG A 47 11.36 -7.56 -4.53
N ASN A 48 11.76 -7.56 -5.80
CA ASN A 48 11.43 -8.59 -6.77
C ASN A 48 12.68 -9.07 -7.50
N GLY A 49 13.07 -10.32 -7.31
CA GLY A 49 14.28 -10.89 -7.92
C GLY A 49 14.07 -11.51 -9.31
N GLY A 50 12.84 -11.63 -9.76
CA GLY A 50 12.51 -12.26 -11.06
C GLY A 50 11.90 -11.28 -12.06
N SER A 51 11.71 -11.75 -13.29
CA SER A 51 11.13 -10.98 -14.41
C SER A 51 9.60 -10.86 -14.37
N ARG A 52 8.94 -11.48 -13.41
CA ARG A 52 7.48 -11.38 -13.18
C ARG A 52 7.21 -10.88 -11.76
N ALA A 53 6.12 -10.14 -11.60
CA ALA A 53 5.68 -9.69 -10.29
C ALA A 53 5.51 -10.87 -9.31
N ASN A 54 6.17 -10.81 -8.17
CA ASN A 54 6.05 -11.82 -7.13
C ASN A 54 4.66 -11.77 -6.45
N PHE A 55 4.38 -12.72 -5.56
CA PHE A 55 3.10 -12.81 -4.88
C PHE A 55 2.68 -11.52 -4.18
N VAL A 56 3.60 -10.84 -3.50
CA VAL A 56 3.31 -9.58 -2.76
C VAL A 56 2.95 -8.46 -3.74
N ASN A 57 3.73 -8.30 -4.81
CA ASN A 57 3.49 -7.29 -5.82
C ASN A 57 2.16 -7.53 -6.55
N ARG A 58 1.84 -8.78 -6.92
CA ARG A 58 0.55 -9.16 -7.51
C ARG A 58 -0.62 -8.86 -6.56
N TRP A 59 -0.46 -9.16 -5.28
CA TRP A 59 -1.49 -8.84 -4.29
C TRP A 59 -1.71 -7.33 -4.15
N ARG A 60 -0.63 -6.53 -4.13
CA ARG A 60 -0.73 -5.06 -4.07
C ARG A 60 -1.46 -4.47 -5.27
N VAL A 61 -1.17 -4.95 -6.48
CA VAL A 61 -1.90 -4.53 -7.68
C VAL A 61 -3.39 -4.86 -7.56
N ARG A 62 -3.76 -6.07 -7.15
CA ARG A 62 -5.18 -6.42 -6.93
C ARG A 62 -5.85 -5.52 -5.89
N ALA A 63 -5.14 -5.23 -4.79
CA ALA A 63 -5.62 -4.30 -3.77
C ALA A 63 -5.79 -2.87 -4.32
N ALA A 64 -4.90 -2.42 -5.20
CA ALA A 64 -4.98 -1.11 -5.84
C ALA A 64 -6.15 -1.02 -6.81
N VAL A 65 -6.33 -2.01 -7.67
CA VAL A 65 -7.45 -2.04 -8.62
C VAL A 65 -8.79 -1.99 -7.88
N ARG A 66 -8.95 -2.75 -6.80
CA ARG A 66 -10.18 -2.69 -5.98
C ARG A 66 -10.33 -1.42 -5.14
N SER A 67 -9.25 -0.63 -4.99
CA SER A 67 -9.27 0.63 -4.24
C SER A 67 -9.76 1.81 -5.06
N GLN A 68 -9.79 1.68 -6.39
CA GLN A 68 -10.14 2.77 -7.28
C GLN A 68 -11.62 3.16 -7.19
N ALA A 69 -11.87 4.47 -7.34
CA ALA A 69 -13.18 4.96 -7.72
C ALA A 69 -13.36 4.82 -9.24
N PRO A 70 -14.52 4.38 -9.74
CA PRO A 70 -14.76 4.26 -11.17
C PRO A 70 -14.54 5.57 -11.93
N GLY A 71 -13.83 5.51 -13.04
CA GLY A 71 -13.76 6.55 -14.07
C GLY A 71 -12.73 7.68 -13.87
N ARG A 72 -12.19 7.91 -12.65
CA ARG A 72 -11.31 9.05 -12.36
C ARG A 72 -10.05 8.73 -11.57
N SER A 73 -9.72 7.47 -11.41
CA SER A 73 -8.53 7.04 -10.69
C SER A 73 -7.40 6.69 -11.64
N ARG A 74 -6.17 7.07 -11.27
CA ARG A 74 -4.95 6.52 -11.86
C ARG A 74 -4.18 5.68 -10.85
N LEU A 75 -3.47 4.66 -11.31
CA LEU A 75 -2.52 3.91 -10.49
C LEU A 75 -1.13 4.54 -10.65
N VAL A 76 -0.52 4.95 -9.56
CA VAL A 76 0.88 5.38 -9.48
C VAL A 76 1.68 4.23 -8.90
N LEU A 77 2.45 3.56 -9.74
CA LEU A 77 3.19 2.35 -9.40
C LEU A 77 4.64 2.74 -9.10
N CYS A 78 5.08 2.50 -7.86
CA CYS A 78 6.38 2.94 -7.39
C CYS A 78 7.31 1.78 -7.09
N GLY A 79 8.58 1.94 -7.42
CA GLY A 79 9.66 1.03 -7.06
C GLY A 79 10.67 0.82 -8.18
N GLY A 80 11.93 1.09 -7.86
CA GLY A 80 13.08 0.87 -8.73
C GLY A 80 13.53 -0.59 -8.77
N ALA A 81 14.66 -0.85 -9.41
CA ALA A 81 15.27 -2.18 -9.52
C ALA A 81 16.06 -2.53 -8.25
N VAL A 82 15.36 -2.88 -7.15
CA VAL A 82 16.01 -3.18 -5.86
C VAL A 82 16.39 -4.65 -5.73
N GLY A 83 15.63 -5.55 -6.31
CA GLY A 83 15.83 -7.00 -6.16
C GLY A 83 16.26 -7.73 -7.43
N GLY A 84 16.18 -7.08 -8.58
CA GLY A 84 16.45 -7.64 -9.91
C GLY A 84 16.87 -6.57 -10.91
N ALA A 85 16.94 -6.93 -12.17
CA ALA A 85 17.34 -6.04 -13.27
C ALA A 85 16.24 -5.05 -13.68
N GLU A 86 14.98 -5.37 -13.41
CA GLU A 86 13.84 -4.56 -13.85
C GLU A 86 13.19 -3.85 -12.65
N ALA A 87 12.79 -2.60 -12.86
CA ALA A 87 12.12 -1.81 -11.85
C ALA A 87 10.80 -2.47 -11.40
N GLU A 88 10.55 -2.46 -10.09
CA GLU A 88 9.35 -3.05 -9.51
C GLU A 88 8.07 -2.42 -10.07
N ALA A 89 8.11 -1.10 -10.32
CA ALA A 89 7.00 -0.37 -10.96
C ALA A 89 6.63 -0.93 -12.34
N VAL A 90 7.62 -1.33 -13.15
CA VAL A 90 7.39 -1.95 -14.46
C VAL A 90 6.75 -3.33 -14.32
N LEU A 91 7.23 -4.14 -13.37
CA LEU A 91 6.64 -5.45 -13.08
C LEU A 91 5.20 -5.33 -12.58
N LEU A 92 4.91 -4.33 -11.73
CA LEU A 92 3.57 -4.03 -11.25
C LEU A 92 2.66 -3.63 -12.43
N ALA A 93 3.14 -2.77 -13.35
CA ALA A 93 2.37 -2.31 -14.51
C ALA A 93 2.03 -3.47 -15.45
N ARG A 94 3.01 -4.32 -15.75
CA ARG A 94 2.81 -5.52 -16.57
C ARG A 94 1.72 -6.39 -15.95
N TYR A 95 1.83 -6.70 -14.65
CA TYR A 95 0.83 -7.51 -13.98
C TYR A 95 -0.55 -6.82 -13.92
N ALA A 96 -0.62 -5.50 -13.76
CA ALA A 96 -1.89 -4.77 -13.81
C ALA A 96 -2.60 -4.98 -15.17
N ARG A 97 -1.85 -4.91 -16.28
CA ARG A 97 -2.37 -5.19 -17.63
C ARG A 97 -2.80 -6.65 -17.80
N GLU A 98 -2.00 -7.59 -17.32
CA GLU A 98 -2.33 -9.04 -17.32
C GLU A 98 -3.62 -9.31 -16.48
N TYR A 99 -3.79 -8.60 -15.36
CA TYR A 99 -4.97 -8.68 -14.50
C TYR A 99 -6.22 -8.04 -15.10
N GLY A 100 -6.11 -7.42 -16.29
CA GLY A 100 -7.23 -6.81 -17.01
C GLY A 100 -7.45 -5.32 -16.73
N TYR A 101 -6.55 -4.66 -15.99
CA TYR A 101 -6.66 -3.23 -15.77
C TYR A 101 -6.39 -2.45 -17.05
N ARG A 102 -7.32 -1.55 -17.43
CA ARG A 102 -7.24 -0.72 -18.65
C ARG A 102 -7.15 0.78 -18.38
N GLY A 103 -7.20 1.18 -17.10
CA GLY A 103 -7.09 2.59 -16.71
C GLY A 103 -5.68 3.15 -16.84
N SER A 104 -5.51 4.42 -16.40
CA SER A 104 -4.24 5.14 -16.42
C SER A 104 -3.22 4.53 -15.46
N LEU A 105 -1.99 4.31 -15.94
CA LEU A 105 -0.81 3.90 -15.18
C LEU A 105 0.25 4.97 -15.29
N VAL A 106 0.80 5.36 -14.15
CA VAL A 106 1.98 6.25 -14.04
C VAL A 106 3.04 5.48 -13.23
N LEU A 107 4.28 5.51 -13.69
CA LEU A 107 5.37 4.73 -13.10
C LEU A 107 6.40 5.65 -12.46
N GLU A 108 6.85 5.29 -11.27
CA GLU A 108 8.03 5.79 -10.59
C GLU A 108 9.03 4.63 -10.48
N THR A 109 10.18 4.74 -11.15
CA THR A 109 11.09 3.61 -11.38
C THR A 109 12.45 3.73 -10.67
N GLU A 110 12.68 4.79 -9.91
CA GLU A 110 14.01 5.11 -9.37
C GLU A 110 14.16 4.75 -7.88
N SER A 111 13.07 4.74 -7.15
CA SER A 111 13.07 4.59 -5.69
C SER A 111 13.59 3.23 -5.22
N ARG A 112 14.40 3.24 -4.17
CA ARG A 112 15.03 2.04 -3.55
C ARG A 112 14.58 1.80 -2.12
N SER A 113 13.76 2.68 -1.58
CA SER A 113 13.23 2.60 -0.21
C SER A 113 11.80 3.12 -0.13
N THR A 114 11.11 2.83 0.99
CA THR A 114 9.74 3.35 1.21
C THR A 114 9.71 4.89 1.26
N TRP A 115 10.77 5.52 1.77
CA TRP A 115 10.90 6.97 1.81
C TRP A 115 10.98 7.54 0.40
N GLU A 116 11.86 6.98 -0.43
CA GLU A 116 12.03 7.39 -1.83
C GLU A 116 10.80 7.10 -2.69
N ASN A 117 10.10 5.96 -2.47
CA ASN A 117 8.81 5.71 -3.13
C ASN A 117 7.82 6.87 -2.90
N VAL A 118 7.80 7.43 -1.70
CA VAL A 118 6.92 8.56 -1.38
C VAL A 118 7.44 9.85 -2.03
N VAL A 119 8.77 10.11 -1.98
CA VAL A 119 9.39 11.26 -2.66
C VAL A 119 9.08 11.23 -4.15
N GLY A 120 9.34 10.09 -4.81
CA GLY A 120 9.11 9.94 -6.24
C GLY A 120 7.63 9.96 -6.64
N ALA A 121 6.73 9.56 -5.74
CA ALA A 121 5.29 9.65 -5.99
C ALA A 121 4.76 11.09 -5.91
N VAL A 122 5.38 11.98 -5.13
CA VAL A 122 4.90 13.37 -4.90
C VAL A 122 4.56 14.10 -6.21
N PRO A 123 5.46 14.25 -7.18
CA PRO A 123 5.14 14.98 -8.41
C PRO A 123 4.05 14.31 -9.26
N LEU A 124 3.79 13.03 -9.03
CA LEU A 124 2.81 12.24 -9.77
C LEU A 124 1.40 12.26 -9.14
N ILE A 125 1.26 12.90 -7.96
CA ILE A 125 0.00 12.95 -7.20
C ILE A 125 -0.39 14.37 -6.77
N GLU A 126 0.38 15.40 -7.12
CA GLU A 126 0.14 16.79 -6.70
C GLU A 126 -1.21 17.34 -7.14
N ASP A 127 -1.67 16.97 -8.33
CA ASP A 127 -2.94 17.35 -8.91
C ASP A 127 -4.13 16.48 -8.44
N ALA A 128 -3.88 15.44 -7.62
CA ALA A 128 -4.94 14.57 -7.13
C ALA A 128 -5.66 15.19 -5.93
N ASP A 129 -6.99 15.20 -5.98
CA ASP A 129 -7.84 15.63 -4.86
C ASP A 129 -7.95 14.57 -3.75
N ARG A 130 -7.77 13.32 -4.13
CA ARG A 130 -7.84 12.17 -3.22
C ARG A 130 -6.63 11.27 -3.46
N ILE A 131 -5.95 10.91 -2.39
CA ILE A 131 -4.74 10.08 -2.45
C ILE A 131 -4.96 8.82 -1.62
N LYS A 132 -4.72 7.67 -2.22
CA LYS A 132 -4.71 6.37 -1.55
C LYS A 132 -3.32 5.77 -1.63
N ILE A 133 -2.83 5.18 -0.53
CA ILE A 133 -1.57 4.44 -0.50
C ILE A 133 -1.87 2.98 -0.25
N VAL A 134 -1.45 2.12 -1.17
CA VAL A 134 -1.71 0.67 -1.16
C VAL A 134 -0.43 -0.11 -0.88
N SER A 135 -0.47 -0.88 0.18
CA SER A 135 0.49 -1.90 0.58
C SER A 135 -0.19 -2.81 1.62
N ASN A 136 0.55 -3.69 2.35
CA ASN A 136 -0.04 -4.21 3.59
C ASN A 136 -0.28 -3.03 4.56
N SER A 137 -1.36 -3.10 5.33
CA SER A 137 -1.92 -1.94 6.05
C SER A 137 -0.90 -1.22 6.95
N LEU A 138 -0.04 -1.96 7.66
CA LEU A 138 1.00 -1.34 8.51
C LEU A 138 2.11 -0.67 7.69
N HIS A 139 2.44 -1.22 6.53
CA HIS A 139 3.42 -0.60 5.63
C HIS A 139 2.81 0.61 4.91
N ALA A 140 1.52 0.57 4.58
CA ALA A 140 0.80 1.72 4.05
C ALA A 140 0.70 2.86 5.10
N GLU A 141 0.44 2.54 6.38
CA GLU A 141 0.48 3.52 7.48
C GLU A 141 1.86 4.18 7.59
N LYS A 142 2.94 3.40 7.46
CA LYS A 142 4.31 3.96 7.42
C LYS A 142 4.49 4.95 6.27
N ALA A 143 4.03 4.62 5.07
CA ALA A 143 4.16 5.48 3.92
C ALA A 143 3.30 6.75 4.03
N ARG A 144 2.08 6.66 4.60
CA ARG A 144 1.26 7.83 4.93
C ARG A 144 1.96 8.77 5.93
N HIS A 145 2.66 8.19 6.91
CA HIS A 145 3.47 8.98 7.84
C HIS A 145 4.64 9.68 7.12
N TYR A 146 5.28 9.03 6.15
CA TYR A 146 6.32 9.67 5.33
C TYR A 146 5.76 10.78 4.45
N LEU A 147 4.61 10.58 3.82
CA LEU A 147 3.97 11.64 3.04
C LEU A 147 3.65 12.86 3.91
N ARG A 148 3.14 12.65 5.15
CA ARG A 148 2.87 13.76 6.08
C ARG A 148 4.12 14.52 6.49
N LYS A 149 5.28 13.85 6.56
CA LYS A 149 6.56 14.52 6.83
C LYS A 149 7.10 15.31 5.64
N GLN A 150 6.90 14.82 4.43
CA GLN A 150 7.43 15.41 3.20
C GLN A 150 6.51 16.49 2.64
N ARG A 151 5.20 16.21 2.61
CA ARG A 151 4.15 17.05 2.02
C ARG A 151 2.88 16.97 2.88
N PRO A 152 2.83 17.78 3.95
CA PRO A 152 1.65 17.84 4.83
C PRO A 152 0.36 18.18 4.08
N ASP A 153 0.45 19.07 3.09
CA ASP A 153 -0.65 19.49 2.22
C ASP A 153 -1.27 18.31 1.43
N LEU A 154 -0.44 17.43 0.88
CA LEU A 154 -0.92 16.23 0.19
C LEU A 154 -1.45 15.19 1.20
N ALA A 155 -0.87 15.12 2.39
CA ALA A 155 -1.33 14.20 3.42
C ALA A 155 -2.75 14.52 3.93
N GLU A 156 -3.21 15.77 3.82
CA GLU A 156 -4.59 16.15 4.12
C GLU A 156 -5.62 15.57 3.12
N ARG A 157 -5.15 15.13 1.95
CA ARG A 157 -5.99 14.50 0.91
C ARG A 157 -6.00 12.97 1.00
N LEU A 158 -5.34 12.37 2.01
CA LEU A 158 -5.28 10.92 2.20
C LEU A 158 -6.65 10.35 2.57
N VAL A 159 -7.06 9.30 1.86
CA VAL A 159 -8.28 8.54 2.12
C VAL A 159 -8.00 7.04 2.24
N PRO A 160 -8.87 6.25 2.90
CA PRO A 160 -8.68 4.82 3.04
C PRO A 160 -8.62 4.11 1.68
N ALA A 161 -7.69 3.16 1.54
CA ALA A 161 -7.63 2.21 0.44
C ALA A 161 -8.33 0.90 0.83
N ALA A 162 -8.62 0.05 -0.16
CA ALA A 162 -9.12 -1.32 0.06
C ALA A 162 -7.96 -2.32 0.24
N ASP A 163 -6.92 -1.91 0.98
CA ASP A 163 -5.72 -2.70 1.30
C ASP A 163 -5.93 -3.69 2.45
N TYR A 164 -7.03 -3.55 3.19
CA TYR A 164 -7.46 -4.50 4.21
C TYR A 164 -8.70 -5.27 3.77
N ARG A 165 -8.64 -6.58 3.92
CA ARG A 165 -9.80 -7.49 3.90
C ARG A 165 -9.66 -8.51 5.02
N PHE A 166 -10.74 -8.75 5.74
CA PHE A 166 -10.78 -9.80 6.76
C PHE A 166 -10.47 -11.17 6.15
N GLY A 167 -9.61 -11.96 6.82
CA GLY A 167 -9.21 -13.29 6.37
C GLY A 167 -8.22 -13.33 5.20
N GLU A 168 -8.05 -12.25 4.44
CA GLU A 168 -7.07 -12.21 3.33
C GLU A 168 -5.64 -12.23 3.89
N LEU A 169 -4.79 -13.12 3.37
CA LEU A 169 -3.40 -13.33 3.84
C LEU A 169 -3.31 -13.74 5.32
N LEU A 170 -4.31 -14.45 5.85
CA LEU A 170 -4.43 -14.78 7.25
C LEU A 170 -3.16 -15.37 7.85
N ALA A 171 -2.53 -16.33 7.16
CA ALA A 171 -1.34 -17.04 7.65
C ALA A 171 -0.11 -16.12 7.87
N VAL A 172 0.01 -15.00 7.12
CA VAL A 172 1.18 -14.10 7.22
C VAL A 172 0.89 -12.83 8.02
N LYS A 173 -0.37 -12.50 8.27
CA LYS A 173 -0.76 -11.29 9.01
C LYS A 173 -0.11 -11.16 10.39
N PRO A 174 0.01 -12.21 11.24
CA PRO A 174 0.67 -12.07 12.53
C PRO A 174 2.12 -11.61 12.41
N VAL A 175 2.87 -12.20 11.48
CA VAL A 175 4.27 -11.81 11.23
C VAL A 175 4.35 -10.39 10.70
N LEU A 176 3.50 -10.02 9.74
CA LEU A 176 3.45 -8.67 9.18
C LEU A 176 3.03 -7.63 10.24
N ALA A 177 2.15 -7.99 11.18
CA ALA A 177 1.76 -7.12 12.29
C ALA A 177 2.95 -6.84 13.21
N VAL A 178 3.67 -7.86 13.66
CA VAL A 178 4.85 -7.71 14.53
C VAL A 178 5.91 -6.82 13.86
N LEU A 179 6.31 -7.17 12.63
CA LEU A 179 7.34 -6.42 11.89
C LEU A 179 6.90 -4.98 11.58
N GLY A 180 5.63 -4.81 11.21
CA GLY A 180 5.06 -3.50 10.91
C GLY A 180 5.01 -2.60 12.14
N LEU A 181 4.55 -3.09 13.28
CA LEU A 181 4.51 -2.35 14.54
C LEU A 181 5.90 -1.94 15.02
N GLN A 182 6.89 -2.84 14.91
CA GLN A 182 8.29 -2.49 15.25
C GLN A 182 8.80 -1.32 14.40
N ARG A 183 8.52 -1.34 13.08
CA ARG A 183 8.92 -0.27 12.16
C ARG A 183 8.19 1.05 12.47
N LEU A 184 6.88 0.99 12.76
CA LEU A 184 6.10 2.17 13.13
C LEU A 184 6.55 2.79 14.46
N ARG A 185 6.90 1.97 15.45
CA ARG A 185 7.46 2.46 16.73
C ARG A 185 8.77 3.23 16.54
N ARG A 186 9.63 2.79 15.62
CA ARG A 186 10.90 3.48 15.29
C ARG A 186 10.69 4.84 14.61
N LEU A 187 9.56 5.05 13.94
CA LEU A 187 9.25 6.33 13.28
C LEU A 187 8.72 7.40 14.24
N ARG A 188 8.22 6.98 15.40
CA ARG A 188 7.63 7.86 16.42
C ARG A 188 8.63 8.31 17.49
N ARG A 189 9.83 7.72 17.47
CA ARG A 189 11.00 8.13 18.27
C ARG A 189 11.84 9.15 17.51
#